data_5ffa46d29e3ccf90a9a21a60ca858282
#
_entry.id   5ffa46d29e3ccf90a9a21a60ca858282
#
_cell.length_a   1.000
_cell.length_b   1.000
_cell.length_c   1.000
_cell.angle_alpha   90.00
_cell.angle_beta   90.00
_cell.angle_gamma   90.00
#
_symmetry.space_group_name_H-M   'P 1'
#
loop_
_entity.id
_entity.type
_entity.pdbx_description
1 polymer ?
#
loop_
_entity_poly.entity_id
_entity_poly.type
_entity_poly.pdbx_seq_one_letter_code
_entity_poly.pdbx_strand_id
1 'polypeptide(L)'
;MAPAAYLDAQPGEKVLDLCAAPGGKSTQIAAAMQGKGLLVSNEIHPARAKILSENMERMGVKNVMVTNESPQTLAGMFTEYFDRIMVDAPCSGEGMFRKNEQACEEWSPENVQVCAARQQEILACAASMLRPGGRMVYSTCTFAPEENEGTISRFLEQHPQFHIVPVKKYPGMADGVAAWTKHPAAEIGDTIRLFPHHLHGEGHFVAVLEKEGTVSENYRGYCANGEEKPLAKGEAKAYLAGLQEFLGKIPADDAGRLLLFGEQLYLMPEHMPATRRLHVLRPGLHLGTVKKLSLI
;
A
#
# COMPACT_ATOMS: atom_id res chain seq x y z
N MET A 1 -2.13 7.30 12.05
CA MET A 1 -2.58 5.90 12.07
C MET A 1 -1.36 5.01 12.31
N ALA A 2 -1.41 4.16 13.35
CA ALA A 2 -0.25 3.38 13.77
C ALA A 2 0.35 2.46 12.68
N PRO A 3 -0.44 1.65 11.93
CA PRO A 3 0.14 0.71 10.96
C PRO A 3 1.06 1.37 9.93
N ALA A 4 0.64 2.47 9.30
CA ALA A 4 1.44 3.17 8.30
C ALA A 4 2.70 3.83 8.90
N ALA A 5 2.69 4.20 10.19
CA ALA A 5 3.87 4.71 10.87
C ALA A 5 4.92 3.61 11.09
N TYR A 6 4.49 2.38 11.43
CA TYR A 6 5.40 1.25 11.60
C TYR A 6 5.95 0.68 10.29
N LEU A 7 5.32 0.99 9.15
CA LEU A 7 5.87 0.69 7.84
C LEU A 7 7.20 1.43 7.63
N ASP A 8 7.33 2.62 8.19
CA ASP A 8 8.56 3.44 8.17
C ASP A 8 9.08 3.68 6.74
N ALA A 9 8.17 4.01 5.81
CA ALA A 9 8.50 4.25 4.42
C ALA A 9 9.48 5.42 4.25
N GLN A 10 10.51 5.23 3.41
CA GLN A 10 11.56 6.20 3.19
C GLN A 10 11.47 6.85 1.79
N PRO A 11 11.96 8.09 1.63
CA PRO A 11 12.05 8.72 0.32
C PRO A 11 12.89 7.89 -0.67
N GLY A 12 12.36 7.69 -1.88
CA GLY A 12 13.03 6.93 -2.95
C GLY A 12 12.71 5.43 -2.99
N GLU A 13 12.01 4.89 -1.98
CA GLU A 13 11.60 3.49 -1.96
C GLU A 13 10.43 3.19 -2.92
N LYS A 14 10.29 1.93 -3.27
CA LYS A 14 9.10 1.36 -3.93
C LYS A 14 8.21 0.72 -2.87
N VAL A 15 7.05 1.32 -2.64
CA VAL A 15 6.12 0.92 -1.58
C VAL A 15 4.80 0.47 -2.20
N LEU A 16 4.24 -0.63 -1.69
CA LEU A 16 2.89 -1.10 -2.04
C LEU A 16 1.96 -0.95 -0.84
N ASP A 17 0.83 -0.29 -1.04
CA ASP A 17 -0.35 -0.36 -0.15
C ASP A 17 -1.37 -1.26 -0.85
N LEU A 18 -1.49 -2.52 -0.41
CA LEU A 18 -2.16 -3.58 -1.17
C LEU A 18 -3.69 -3.56 -1.05
N CYS A 19 -4.23 -3.02 0.05
CA CYS A 19 -5.67 -2.92 0.35
C CYS A 19 -5.98 -1.48 0.78
N ALA A 20 -5.75 -0.52 -0.10
CA ALA A 20 -5.49 0.88 0.24
C ALA A 20 -6.72 1.73 0.55
N ALA A 21 -7.89 1.39 0.00
CA ALA A 21 -9.07 2.27 0.12
C ALA A 21 -9.55 2.43 1.57
N PRO A 22 -9.97 3.63 1.94
CA PRO A 22 -10.18 4.82 1.13
C PRO A 22 -8.95 5.72 0.90
N GLY A 23 -7.73 5.32 1.36
CA GLY A 23 -6.49 6.04 1.09
C GLY A 23 -5.83 6.74 2.28
N GLY A 24 -6.38 6.60 3.48
CA GLY A 24 -5.83 7.26 4.66
C GLY A 24 -4.41 6.77 5.03
N LYS A 25 -4.10 5.48 4.86
CA LYS A 25 -2.77 4.93 5.07
C LYS A 25 -1.84 5.30 3.92
N SER A 26 -2.32 5.20 2.66
CA SER A 26 -1.57 5.63 1.48
C SER A 26 -1.12 7.09 1.56
N THR A 27 -1.98 8.01 2.00
CA THR A 27 -1.60 9.43 2.14
C THR A 27 -0.55 9.65 3.22
N GLN A 28 -0.59 8.91 4.32
CA GLN A 28 0.43 8.95 5.36
C GLN A 28 1.77 8.38 4.86
N ILE A 29 1.75 7.27 4.11
CA ILE A 29 2.92 6.69 3.44
C ILE A 29 3.52 7.69 2.46
N ALA A 30 2.70 8.28 1.58
CA ALA A 30 3.14 9.28 0.61
C ALA A 30 3.82 10.49 1.27
N ALA A 31 3.28 10.96 2.41
CA ALA A 31 3.87 12.04 3.20
C ALA A 31 5.27 11.67 3.72
N ALA A 32 5.46 10.44 4.24
CA ALA A 32 6.75 9.95 4.68
C ALA A 32 7.76 9.85 3.53
N MET A 33 7.31 9.44 2.34
CA MET A 33 8.14 9.35 1.13
C MET A 33 8.52 10.71 0.54
N GLN A 34 7.94 11.83 0.97
CA GLN A 34 8.27 13.20 0.53
C GLN A 34 8.19 13.38 -0.99
N GLY A 35 7.30 12.69 -1.66
CA GLY A 35 7.09 12.75 -3.10
C GLY A 35 8.19 12.12 -3.96
N LYS A 36 9.09 11.31 -3.37
CA LYS A 36 10.16 10.58 -4.06
C LYS A 36 9.84 9.08 -4.11
N GLY A 37 10.42 8.38 -5.10
CA GLY A 37 10.19 6.97 -5.31
C GLY A 37 8.81 6.65 -5.88
N LEU A 38 8.29 5.46 -5.60
CA LEU A 38 7.03 4.94 -6.14
C LEU A 38 6.13 4.41 -5.02
N LEU A 39 4.92 4.93 -4.92
CA LEU A 39 3.84 4.33 -4.13
C LEU A 39 2.82 3.69 -5.08
N VAL A 40 2.65 2.37 -5.02
CA VAL A 40 1.52 1.68 -5.65
C VAL A 40 0.43 1.52 -4.61
N SER A 41 -0.72 2.15 -4.84
CA SER A 41 -1.90 2.05 -3.98
C SER A 41 -2.97 1.24 -4.70
N ASN A 42 -3.26 0.05 -4.21
CA ASN A 42 -4.17 -0.89 -4.85
C ASN A 42 -5.46 -1.09 -4.05
N GLU A 43 -6.56 -1.28 -4.76
CA GLU A 43 -7.84 -1.69 -4.19
C GLU A 43 -8.58 -2.60 -5.16
N ILE A 44 -9.03 -3.76 -4.68
CA ILE A 44 -9.70 -4.77 -5.52
C ILE A 44 -11.12 -4.34 -5.93
N HIS A 45 -11.82 -3.57 -5.09
CA HIS A 45 -13.20 -3.13 -5.35
C HIS A 45 -13.22 -1.85 -6.20
N PRO A 46 -13.79 -1.87 -7.44
CA PRO A 46 -13.73 -0.72 -8.36
C PRO A 46 -14.28 0.58 -7.78
N ALA A 47 -15.41 0.53 -7.06
CA ALA A 47 -16.00 1.72 -6.46
C ALA A 47 -15.10 2.33 -5.38
N ARG A 48 -14.44 1.49 -4.55
CA ARG A 48 -13.51 1.94 -3.52
C ARG A 48 -12.19 2.44 -4.12
N ALA A 49 -11.71 1.81 -5.20
CA ALA A 49 -10.52 2.24 -5.94
C ALA A 49 -10.71 3.65 -6.54
N LYS A 50 -11.92 3.99 -7.00
CA LYS A 50 -12.26 5.33 -7.45
C LYS A 50 -12.14 6.35 -6.32
N ILE A 51 -12.71 6.06 -5.15
CA ILE A 51 -12.59 6.92 -3.94
C ILE A 51 -11.11 7.10 -3.54
N LEU A 52 -10.32 6.02 -3.58
CA LEU A 52 -8.88 6.06 -3.33
C LEU A 52 -8.20 7.03 -4.30
N SER A 53 -8.46 6.91 -5.62
CA SER A 53 -7.90 7.79 -6.64
C SER A 53 -8.25 9.26 -6.42
N GLU A 54 -9.50 9.56 -6.08
CA GLU A 54 -9.98 10.91 -5.77
C GLU A 54 -9.29 11.49 -4.52
N ASN A 55 -9.07 10.66 -3.49
CA ASN A 55 -8.35 11.09 -2.29
C ASN A 55 -6.86 11.36 -2.55
N MET A 56 -6.21 10.55 -3.39
CA MET A 56 -4.81 10.81 -3.82
C MET A 56 -4.70 12.13 -4.59
N GLU A 57 -5.67 12.41 -5.46
CA GLU A 57 -5.73 13.67 -6.19
C GLU A 57 -5.92 14.87 -5.25
N ARG A 58 -6.93 14.81 -4.40
CA ARG A 58 -7.23 15.87 -3.42
C ARG A 58 -6.04 16.21 -2.51
N MET A 59 -5.20 15.22 -2.22
CA MET A 59 -4.00 15.40 -1.41
C MET A 59 -2.76 15.81 -2.22
N GLY A 60 -2.87 15.89 -3.54
CA GLY A 60 -1.77 16.28 -4.42
C GLY A 60 -0.58 15.30 -4.41
N VAL A 61 -0.85 14.01 -4.21
CA VAL A 61 0.22 13.00 -4.14
C VAL A 61 0.82 12.78 -5.52
N LYS A 62 2.09 13.15 -5.71
CA LYS A 62 2.75 13.09 -7.02
C LYS A 62 3.44 11.77 -7.35
N ASN A 63 3.81 10.98 -6.34
CA ASN A 63 4.56 9.75 -6.49
C ASN A 63 3.69 8.48 -6.34
N VAL A 64 2.39 8.58 -6.69
CA VAL A 64 1.45 7.46 -6.56
C VAL A 64 0.97 6.94 -7.91
N MET A 65 0.90 5.61 -8.03
CA MET A 65 0.14 4.90 -9.05
C MET A 65 -1.03 4.19 -8.36
N VAL A 66 -2.27 4.50 -8.76
CA VAL A 66 -3.48 3.84 -8.22
C VAL A 66 -3.93 2.75 -9.17
N THR A 67 -4.08 1.53 -8.64
CA THR A 67 -4.49 0.33 -9.38
C THR A 67 -5.78 -0.26 -8.81
N ASN A 68 -6.54 -0.93 -9.69
CA ASN A 68 -7.70 -1.72 -9.29
C ASN A 68 -7.48 -3.17 -9.74
N GLU A 69 -6.71 -3.91 -8.94
CA GLU A 69 -6.28 -5.27 -9.27
C GLU A 69 -6.47 -6.22 -8.10
N SER A 70 -6.55 -7.52 -8.40
CA SER A 70 -6.45 -8.55 -7.38
C SER A 70 -5.00 -8.68 -6.88
N PRO A 71 -4.77 -9.10 -5.62
CA PRO A 71 -3.43 -9.41 -5.12
C PRO A 71 -2.68 -10.42 -6.00
N GLN A 72 -3.38 -11.41 -6.54
CA GLN A 72 -2.83 -12.44 -7.43
C GLN A 72 -2.33 -11.85 -8.75
N THR A 73 -3.10 -10.92 -9.35
CA THR A 73 -2.68 -10.21 -10.56
C THR A 73 -1.39 -9.43 -10.31
N LEU A 74 -1.33 -8.69 -9.20
CA LEU A 74 -0.13 -7.92 -8.84
C LEU A 74 1.07 -8.85 -8.56
N ALA A 75 0.88 -9.97 -7.87
CA ALA A 75 1.94 -10.95 -7.61
C ALA A 75 2.48 -11.58 -8.91
N GLY A 76 1.64 -11.75 -9.93
CA GLY A 76 2.07 -12.18 -11.27
C GLY A 76 2.84 -11.11 -12.05
N MET A 77 2.71 -9.84 -11.66
CA MET A 77 3.40 -8.72 -12.31
C MET A 77 4.70 -8.32 -11.60
N PHE A 78 4.78 -8.50 -10.30
CA PHE A 78 5.88 -8.05 -9.45
C PHE A 78 6.47 -9.23 -8.67
N THR A 79 7.76 -9.45 -8.80
CA THR A 79 8.48 -10.44 -7.99
C THR A 79 9.61 -9.74 -7.24
N GLU A 80 9.58 -9.83 -5.92
CA GLU A 80 10.59 -9.21 -5.04
C GLU A 80 10.88 -7.74 -5.41
N TYR A 81 9.84 -7.00 -5.75
CA TYR A 81 9.94 -5.68 -6.37
C TYR A 81 9.87 -4.54 -5.35
N PHE A 82 9.06 -4.68 -4.29
CA PHE A 82 8.79 -3.62 -3.33
C PHE A 82 9.75 -3.67 -2.14
N ASP A 83 10.21 -2.50 -1.71
CA ASP A 83 10.99 -2.33 -0.48
C ASP A 83 10.12 -2.52 0.75
N ARG A 84 8.88 -2.03 0.67
CA ARG A 84 7.90 -2.10 1.76
C ARG A 84 6.52 -2.41 1.26
N ILE A 85 5.76 -3.20 2.05
CA ILE A 85 4.37 -3.53 1.73
C ILE A 85 3.49 -3.29 2.95
N MET A 86 2.42 -2.51 2.76
CA MET A 86 1.32 -2.36 3.71
C MET A 86 0.18 -3.30 3.33
N VAL A 87 -0.25 -4.13 4.26
CA VAL A 87 -1.41 -5.00 4.13
C VAL A 87 -2.40 -4.65 5.24
N ASP A 88 -3.25 -3.63 4.99
CA ASP A 88 -4.39 -3.33 5.84
C ASP A 88 -5.55 -4.23 5.41
N ALA A 89 -5.57 -5.43 5.94
CA ALA A 89 -6.32 -6.53 5.38
C ALA A 89 -7.85 -6.38 5.58
N PRO A 90 -8.67 -6.79 4.59
CA PRO A 90 -10.10 -6.95 4.81
C PRO A 90 -10.34 -7.94 5.95
N CYS A 91 -11.18 -7.57 6.90
CA CYS A 91 -11.40 -8.32 8.14
C CYS A 91 -12.86 -8.21 8.60
N SER A 92 -13.24 -8.96 9.62
CA SER A 92 -14.60 -8.96 10.21
C SER A 92 -15.01 -7.61 10.85
N GLY A 93 -14.06 -6.72 11.14
CA GLY A 93 -14.31 -5.32 11.42
C GLY A 93 -14.82 -4.98 12.83
N GLU A 94 -14.65 -5.84 13.82
CA GLU A 94 -15.14 -5.64 15.20
C GLU A 94 -14.67 -4.32 15.83
N GLY A 95 -13.45 -3.90 15.52
CA GLY A 95 -12.91 -2.62 16.01
C GLY A 95 -13.62 -1.39 15.45
N MET A 96 -14.50 -1.55 14.46
CA MET A 96 -15.26 -0.48 13.82
C MET A 96 -16.74 -0.42 14.25
N PHE A 97 -17.21 -1.33 15.10
CA PHE A 97 -18.63 -1.43 15.50
C PHE A 97 -19.20 -0.11 16.03
N ARG A 98 -18.39 0.70 16.71
CA ARG A 98 -18.84 2.02 17.19
C ARG A 98 -19.14 3.04 16.09
N LYS A 99 -18.65 2.83 14.88
CA LYS A 99 -18.76 3.77 13.74
C LYS A 99 -19.52 3.22 12.57
N ASN A 100 -19.71 1.91 12.50
CA ASN A 100 -20.28 1.24 11.36
C ASN A 100 -21.25 0.16 11.82
N GLU A 101 -22.54 0.49 11.85
CA GLU A 101 -23.63 -0.44 12.21
C GLU A 101 -23.70 -1.62 11.25
N GLN A 102 -23.43 -1.42 9.97
CA GLN A 102 -23.40 -2.49 8.97
C GLN A 102 -22.35 -3.56 9.31
N ALA A 103 -21.19 -3.16 9.88
CA ALA A 103 -20.19 -4.11 10.32
C ALA A 103 -20.69 -5.04 11.45
N CYS A 104 -21.60 -4.54 12.30
CA CYS A 104 -22.25 -5.36 13.33
C CYS A 104 -23.23 -6.38 12.72
N GLU A 105 -23.97 -5.98 11.68
CA GLU A 105 -24.95 -6.84 11.00
C GLU A 105 -24.29 -7.94 10.18
N GLU A 106 -23.14 -7.64 9.55
CA GLU A 106 -22.39 -8.56 8.70
C GLU A 106 -21.49 -9.51 9.51
N TRP A 107 -21.25 -9.23 10.79
CA TRP A 107 -20.35 -10.04 11.61
C TRP A 107 -20.96 -11.39 11.96
N SER A 108 -20.17 -12.45 11.80
CA SER A 108 -20.45 -13.78 12.31
C SER A 108 -19.15 -14.57 12.54
N PRO A 109 -19.15 -15.62 13.35
CA PRO A 109 -17.99 -16.52 13.49
C PRO A 109 -17.55 -17.12 12.15
N GLU A 110 -18.47 -17.41 11.25
CA GLU A 110 -18.20 -17.92 9.91
C GLU A 110 -17.48 -16.87 9.06
N ASN A 111 -17.91 -15.59 9.14
CA ASN A 111 -17.27 -14.50 8.43
C ASN A 111 -15.82 -14.27 8.91
N VAL A 112 -15.56 -14.41 10.21
CA VAL A 112 -14.19 -14.39 10.77
C VAL A 112 -13.30 -15.44 10.10
N GLN A 113 -13.78 -16.68 9.93
CA GLN A 113 -13.00 -17.74 9.27
C GLN A 113 -12.78 -17.44 7.78
N VAL A 114 -13.78 -16.92 7.08
CA VAL A 114 -13.65 -16.51 5.67
C VAL A 114 -12.62 -15.39 5.52
N CYS A 115 -12.65 -14.39 6.40
CA CYS A 115 -11.67 -13.31 6.43
C CYS A 115 -10.26 -13.84 6.71
N ALA A 116 -10.10 -14.70 7.71
CA ALA A 116 -8.80 -15.30 8.04
C ALA A 116 -8.21 -16.10 6.87
N ALA A 117 -9.03 -16.88 6.15
CA ALA A 117 -8.58 -17.60 4.95
C ALA A 117 -8.13 -16.64 3.84
N ARG A 118 -8.92 -15.60 3.55
CA ARG A 118 -8.59 -14.57 2.56
C ARG A 118 -7.30 -13.82 2.91
N GLN A 119 -7.07 -13.53 4.18
CA GLN A 119 -5.85 -12.86 4.65
C GLN A 119 -4.59 -13.70 4.40
N GLN A 120 -4.66 -15.03 4.52
CA GLN A 120 -3.54 -15.92 4.15
C GLN A 120 -3.18 -15.78 2.65
N GLU A 121 -4.17 -15.76 1.78
CA GLU A 121 -3.94 -15.59 0.33
C GLU A 121 -3.32 -14.23 0.00
N ILE A 122 -3.80 -13.17 0.64
CA ILE A 122 -3.26 -11.81 0.47
C ILE A 122 -1.81 -11.74 0.94
N LEU A 123 -1.51 -12.29 2.12
CA LEU A 123 -0.16 -12.32 2.69
C LEU A 123 0.81 -13.14 1.83
N ALA A 124 0.38 -14.29 1.28
CA ALA A 124 1.21 -15.08 0.37
C ALA A 124 1.57 -14.30 -0.91
N CYS A 125 0.61 -13.56 -1.48
CA CYS A 125 0.88 -12.66 -2.61
C CYS A 125 1.86 -11.54 -2.21
N ALA A 126 1.66 -10.90 -1.07
CA ALA A 126 2.54 -9.85 -0.56
C ALA A 126 3.98 -10.38 -0.34
N ALA A 127 4.13 -11.58 0.23
CA ALA A 127 5.43 -12.21 0.47
C ALA A 127 6.25 -12.41 -0.81
N SER A 128 5.59 -12.77 -1.93
CA SER A 128 6.25 -12.94 -3.23
C SER A 128 6.69 -11.62 -3.85
N MET A 129 5.99 -10.53 -3.56
CA MET A 129 6.26 -9.20 -4.09
C MET A 129 7.29 -8.42 -3.26
N LEU A 130 7.50 -8.78 -1.99
CA LEU A 130 8.47 -8.13 -1.11
C LEU A 130 9.88 -8.62 -1.40
N ARG A 131 10.83 -7.67 -1.59
CA ARG A 131 12.24 -8.00 -1.79
C ARG A 131 12.89 -8.63 -0.54
N PRO A 132 14.01 -9.34 -0.67
CA PRO A 132 14.84 -9.71 0.48
C PRO A 132 15.28 -8.46 1.28
N GLY A 133 15.24 -8.54 2.61
CA GLY A 133 15.48 -7.41 3.51
C GLY A 133 14.38 -6.35 3.50
N GLY A 134 13.24 -6.63 2.85
CA GLY A 134 12.09 -5.72 2.83
C GLY A 134 11.23 -5.87 4.08
N ARG A 135 10.42 -4.82 4.37
CA ARG A 135 9.51 -4.79 5.51
C ARG A 135 8.06 -4.85 5.07
N MET A 136 7.26 -5.68 5.74
CA MET A 136 5.81 -5.76 5.58
C MET A 136 5.12 -5.41 6.89
N VAL A 137 4.06 -4.59 6.81
CA VAL A 137 3.18 -4.35 7.95
C VAL A 137 1.82 -4.94 7.62
N TYR A 138 1.39 -5.88 8.45
CA TYR A 138 0.03 -6.43 8.43
C TYR A 138 -0.80 -5.74 9.50
N SER A 139 -2.03 -5.34 9.16
CA SER A 139 -2.99 -4.80 10.12
C SER A 139 -4.42 -5.21 9.81
N THR A 140 -5.23 -5.26 10.85
CA THR A 140 -6.69 -5.45 10.79
C THR A 140 -7.37 -4.46 11.72
N CYS A 141 -8.67 -4.27 11.52
CA CYS A 141 -9.53 -3.57 12.48
C CYS A 141 -10.49 -4.55 13.20
N THR A 142 -10.04 -5.77 13.49
CA THR A 142 -10.79 -6.77 14.26
C THR A 142 -10.08 -7.15 15.55
N PHE A 143 -10.81 -7.75 16.51
CA PHE A 143 -10.24 -8.33 17.70
C PHE A 143 -10.11 -9.86 17.62
N ALA A 144 -10.64 -10.49 16.57
CA ALA A 144 -10.63 -11.93 16.38
C ALA A 144 -9.20 -12.48 16.32
N PRO A 145 -8.81 -13.39 17.23
CA PRO A 145 -7.45 -13.97 17.21
C PRO A 145 -7.16 -14.78 15.95
N GLU A 146 -8.18 -15.38 15.34
CA GLU A 146 -8.07 -16.14 14.10
C GLU A 146 -7.54 -15.32 12.94
N GLU A 147 -7.95 -14.03 12.89
CA GLU A 147 -7.53 -13.06 11.89
C GLU A 147 -6.23 -12.33 12.25
N ASN A 148 -5.83 -12.37 13.50
CA ASN A 148 -4.69 -11.67 14.07
C ASN A 148 -3.52 -12.62 14.36
N GLU A 149 -3.33 -13.02 15.61
CA GLU A 149 -2.23 -13.91 16.01
C GLU A 149 -2.25 -15.24 15.25
N GLY A 150 -3.43 -15.80 15.01
CA GLY A 150 -3.60 -17.03 14.25
C GLY A 150 -3.18 -16.89 12.79
N THR A 151 -3.52 -15.77 12.16
CA THR A 151 -3.12 -15.48 10.78
C THR A 151 -1.60 -15.28 10.66
N ILE A 152 -0.99 -14.50 11.55
CA ILE A 152 0.46 -14.27 11.53
C ILE A 152 1.23 -15.56 11.86
N SER A 153 0.77 -16.35 12.83
CA SER A 153 1.44 -17.62 13.18
C SER A 153 1.43 -18.60 12.00
N ARG A 154 0.30 -18.78 11.33
CA ARG A 154 0.21 -19.62 10.11
C ARG A 154 1.07 -19.10 8.97
N PHE A 155 1.10 -17.77 8.79
CA PHE A 155 1.94 -17.16 7.77
C PHE A 155 3.42 -17.46 8.00
N LEU A 156 3.92 -17.29 9.22
CA LEU A 156 5.32 -17.55 9.56
C LEU A 156 5.68 -19.04 9.45
N GLU A 157 4.77 -19.95 9.77
CA GLU A 157 4.95 -21.39 9.55
C GLU A 157 5.13 -21.72 8.07
N GLN A 158 4.38 -21.08 7.20
CA GLN A 158 4.44 -21.30 5.73
C GLN A 158 5.57 -20.52 5.04
N HIS A 159 6.04 -19.46 5.66
CA HIS A 159 7.05 -18.54 5.13
C HIS A 159 8.21 -18.36 6.12
N PRO A 160 9.06 -19.38 6.34
CA PRO A 160 10.11 -19.37 7.36
C PRO A 160 11.20 -18.30 7.11
N GLN A 161 11.22 -17.68 5.93
CA GLN A 161 12.10 -16.55 5.61
C GLN A 161 11.58 -15.21 6.16
N PHE A 162 10.46 -15.20 6.88
CA PHE A 162 9.93 -14.02 7.56
C PHE A 162 10.03 -14.18 9.07
N HIS A 163 10.20 -13.06 9.76
CA HIS A 163 10.14 -12.97 11.22
C HIS A 163 9.42 -11.69 11.65
N ILE A 164 8.91 -11.69 12.89
CA ILE A 164 8.32 -10.49 13.49
C ILE A 164 9.45 -9.60 14.00
N VAL A 165 9.37 -8.30 13.67
CA VAL A 165 10.32 -7.29 14.16
C VAL A 165 9.73 -6.65 15.41
N PRO A 166 10.41 -6.73 16.56
CA PRO A 166 10.02 -6.00 17.75
C PRO A 166 10.13 -4.49 17.49
N VAL A 167 9.04 -3.78 17.75
CA VAL A 167 8.97 -2.33 17.55
C VAL A 167 8.58 -1.62 18.83
N LYS A 168 8.94 -0.35 18.93
CA LYS A 168 8.58 0.47 20.10
C LYS A 168 7.06 0.57 20.21
N LYS A 169 6.53 0.14 21.35
CA LYS A 169 5.13 0.34 21.73
C LYS A 169 4.98 1.62 22.56
N TYR A 170 3.86 2.29 22.39
CA TYR A 170 3.54 3.52 23.11
C TYR A 170 2.50 3.23 24.23
N PRO A 171 2.37 4.13 25.24
CA PRO A 171 1.41 3.93 26.32
C PRO A 171 0.00 3.63 25.79
N GLY A 172 -0.64 2.61 26.36
CA GLY A 172 -1.95 2.12 25.94
C GLY A 172 -1.94 1.04 24.84
N MET A 173 -0.81 0.79 24.19
CA MET A 173 -0.65 -0.35 23.29
C MET A 173 -0.38 -1.61 24.11
N ALA A 174 -0.99 -2.72 23.69
CA ALA A 174 -0.81 -4.04 24.32
C ALA A 174 -0.03 -4.98 23.39
N ASP A 175 0.55 -6.00 23.98
CA ASP A 175 1.22 -7.10 23.27
C ASP A 175 0.20 -8.01 22.58
N GLY A 176 0.64 -8.74 21.54
CA GLY A 176 -0.11 -9.88 21.01
C GLY A 176 -0.19 -11.00 22.05
N VAL A 177 -1.25 -11.78 21.99
CA VAL A 177 -1.57 -12.76 23.04
C VAL A 177 -1.42 -14.18 22.50
N ALA A 178 -0.28 -14.82 22.80
CA ALA A 178 0.03 -16.19 22.36
C ALA A 178 -1.05 -17.21 22.78
N ALA A 179 -1.61 -17.07 23.98
CA ALA A 179 -2.64 -17.95 24.50
C ALA A 179 -3.97 -17.94 23.71
N TRP A 180 -4.16 -16.99 22.81
CA TRP A 180 -5.38 -16.88 21.99
C TRP A 180 -5.30 -17.65 20.67
N THR A 181 -4.16 -18.26 20.36
CA THR A 181 -4.03 -19.15 19.19
C THR A 181 -3.45 -20.51 19.58
N LYS A 182 -3.83 -21.57 18.84
CA LYS A 182 -3.42 -22.95 19.15
C LYS A 182 -1.94 -23.21 18.90
N HIS A 183 -1.37 -22.58 17.90
CA HIS A 183 0.02 -22.75 17.45
C HIS A 183 0.66 -21.35 17.28
N PRO A 184 0.99 -20.68 18.41
CA PRO A 184 1.57 -19.34 18.34
C PRO A 184 2.99 -19.38 17.78
N ALA A 185 3.33 -18.43 16.91
CA ALA A 185 4.72 -18.14 16.60
C ALA A 185 5.44 -17.65 17.87
N ALA A 186 6.76 -17.91 17.96
CA ALA A 186 7.53 -17.60 19.15
C ALA A 186 7.48 -16.11 19.52
N GLU A 187 7.56 -15.24 18.50
CA GLU A 187 7.61 -13.78 18.64
C GLU A 187 6.23 -13.11 18.60
N ILE A 188 5.12 -13.87 18.72
CA ILE A 188 3.76 -13.29 18.57
C ILE A 188 3.47 -12.18 19.59
N GLY A 189 4.13 -12.20 20.76
CA GLY A 189 4.07 -11.14 21.75
C GLY A 189 4.62 -9.78 21.29
N ASP A 190 5.46 -9.77 20.26
CA ASP A 190 5.99 -8.54 19.67
C ASP A 190 4.99 -7.83 18.75
N THR A 191 3.89 -8.48 18.38
CA THR A 191 2.78 -7.82 17.69
C THR A 191 2.07 -6.83 18.61
N ILE A 192 1.22 -5.97 18.05
CA ILE A 192 0.59 -4.86 18.76
C ILE A 192 -0.92 -5.01 18.69
N ARG A 193 -1.57 -4.84 19.84
CA ARG A 193 -3.02 -4.67 19.94
C ARG A 193 -3.36 -3.27 20.43
N LEU A 194 -4.29 -2.64 19.74
CA LEU A 194 -4.84 -1.33 20.08
C LEU A 194 -6.30 -1.52 20.51
N PHE A 195 -6.56 -1.37 21.80
CA PHE A 195 -7.89 -1.52 22.36
C PHE A 195 -8.53 -0.16 22.65
N PRO A 196 -9.81 0.05 22.26
CA PRO A 196 -10.49 1.33 22.46
C PRO A 196 -10.65 1.78 23.92
N HIS A 197 -10.57 0.87 24.86
CA HIS A 197 -10.62 1.17 26.30
C HIS A 197 -9.26 1.58 26.89
N HIS A 198 -8.17 1.37 26.16
CA HIS A 198 -6.83 1.82 26.55
C HIS A 198 -6.40 3.08 25.80
N LEU A 199 -7.01 3.34 24.64
CA LEU A 199 -6.60 4.42 23.72
C LEU A 199 -7.81 5.17 23.19
N HIS A 200 -7.66 6.47 22.93
CA HIS A 200 -8.65 7.26 22.20
C HIS A 200 -8.55 6.93 20.70
N GLY A 201 -9.16 5.85 20.25
CA GLY A 201 -9.11 5.40 18.85
C GLY A 201 -9.97 4.16 18.60
N GLU A 202 -9.90 3.66 17.37
CA GLU A 202 -10.53 2.41 16.99
C GLU A 202 -9.62 1.22 17.28
N GLY A 203 -10.22 0.02 17.39
CA GLY A 203 -9.49 -1.23 17.58
C GLY A 203 -8.64 -1.58 16.37
N HIS A 204 -7.39 -1.99 16.61
CA HIS A 204 -6.50 -2.48 15.56
C HIS A 204 -5.57 -3.56 16.10
N PHE A 205 -5.15 -4.43 15.18
CA PHE A 205 -4.00 -5.31 15.35
C PHE A 205 -2.91 -4.90 14.36
N VAL A 206 -1.63 -5.00 14.75
CA VAL A 206 -0.50 -4.69 13.89
C VAL A 206 0.62 -5.71 14.11
N ALA A 207 1.12 -6.30 13.02
CA ALA A 207 2.35 -7.06 13.00
C ALA A 207 3.34 -6.43 12.02
N VAL A 208 4.57 -6.22 12.48
CA VAL A 208 5.68 -5.76 11.64
C VAL A 208 6.56 -6.96 11.32
N LEU A 209 6.72 -7.22 10.03
CA LEU A 209 7.43 -8.39 9.51
C LEU A 209 8.60 -7.94 8.63
N GLU A 210 9.71 -8.65 8.68
CA GLU A 210 10.81 -8.49 7.74
C GLU A 210 11.11 -9.81 7.04
N LYS A 211 11.45 -9.72 5.74
CA LYS A 211 11.92 -10.84 4.93
C LYS A 211 13.44 -10.92 5.05
N GLU A 212 13.95 -12.10 5.38
CA GLU A 212 15.39 -12.34 5.48
C GLU A 212 16.12 -12.05 4.17
N GLY A 213 17.41 -11.72 4.29
CA GLY A 213 18.28 -11.46 3.17
C GLY A 213 18.66 -10.00 3.01
N THR A 214 19.58 -9.76 2.09
CA THR A 214 20.08 -8.43 1.73
C THR A 214 20.12 -8.31 0.21
N VAL A 215 19.98 -7.11 -0.28
CA VAL A 215 20.08 -6.81 -1.72
C VAL A 215 21.19 -5.79 -1.96
N SER A 216 21.80 -5.82 -3.14
CA SER A 216 22.75 -4.80 -3.58
C SER A 216 22.06 -3.46 -3.84
N GLU A 217 22.80 -2.36 -3.82
CA GLU A 217 22.28 -1.01 -4.14
C GLU A 217 21.61 -0.93 -5.53
N ASN A 218 22.06 -1.77 -6.46
CA ASN A 218 21.53 -1.82 -7.82
C ASN A 218 20.36 -2.79 -8.00
N TYR A 219 19.90 -3.42 -6.92
CA TYR A 219 18.76 -4.34 -7.00
C TYR A 219 17.49 -3.61 -7.41
N ARG A 220 16.76 -4.17 -8.37
CA ARG A 220 15.52 -3.55 -8.89
C ARG A 220 14.27 -4.40 -8.68
N GLY A 221 14.43 -5.68 -8.35
CA GLY A 221 13.33 -6.64 -8.41
C GLY A 221 12.84 -6.87 -9.84
N TYR A 222 11.82 -7.69 -10.00
CA TYR A 222 11.26 -7.98 -11.32
C TYR A 222 9.88 -7.33 -11.48
N CYS A 223 9.69 -6.65 -12.62
CA CYS A 223 8.40 -6.16 -13.10
C CYS A 223 8.16 -6.67 -14.53
N ALA A 224 7.10 -7.46 -14.71
CA ALA A 224 6.80 -8.10 -16.00
C ALA A 224 6.58 -7.12 -17.15
N ASN A 225 6.08 -5.91 -16.85
CA ASN A 225 5.83 -4.88 -17.86
C ASN A 225 7.05 -3.99 -18.15
N GLY A 226 8.11 -4.05 -17.32
CA GLY A 226 9.16 -3.04 -17.29
C GLY A 226 8.67 -1.67 -16.81
N GLU A 227 9.48 -0.64 -17.02
CA GLU A 227 9.16 0.74 -16.64
C GLU A 227 8.36 1.46 -17.74
N GLU A 228 7.48 2.39 -17.34
CA GLU A 228 6.75 3.27 -18.24
C GLU A 228 7.71 4.30 -18.84
N LYS A 229 7.44 4.68 -20.08
CA LYS A 229 8.25 5.67 -20.78
C LYS A 229 7.56 7.03 -20.74
N PRO A 230 8.26 8.09 -20.30
CA PRO A 230 7.74 9.44 -20.40
C PRO A 230 7.60 9.87 -21.86
N LEU A 231 6.85 10.94 -22.09
CA LEU A 231 6.76 11.59 -23.39
C LEU A 231 8.16 11.94 -23.94
N ALA A 232 8.32 11.77 -25.24
CA ALA A 232 9.54 12.20 -25.92
C ALA A 232 9.79 13.69 -25.70
N LYS A 233 11.06 14.10 -25.57
CA LYS A 233 11.42 15.51 -25.27
C LYS A 233 10.76 16.54 -26.20
N GLY A 234 10.59 16.21 -27.49
CA GLY A 234 9.93 17.06 -28.45
C GLY A 234 8.44 17.28 -28.16
N GLU A 235 7.73 16.23 -27.82
CA GLU A 235 6.30 16.27 -27.44
C GLU A 235 6.10 16.95 -26.08
N ALA A 236 6.93 16.61 -25.10
CA ALA A 236 6.88 17.19 -23.76
C ALA A 236 7.05 18.71 -23.79
N LYS A 237 7.88 19.26 -24.73
CA LYS A 237 8.14 20.70 -24.83
C LYS A 237 6.88 21.54 -25.07
N ALA A 238 5.93 21.03 -25.86
CA ALA A 238 4.68 21.73 -26.13
C ALA A 238 3.82 21.86 -24.87
N TYR A 239 3.74 20.80 -24.04
CA TYR A 239 2.99 20.82 -22.80
C TYR A 239 3.70 21.62 -21.70
N LEU A 240 5.04 21.53 -21.63
CA LEU A 240 5.84 22.29 -20.68
C LEU A 240 5.66 23.80 -20.81
N ALA A 241 5.54 24.32 -22.03
CA ALA A 241 5.31 25.77 -22.28
C ALA A 241 4.00 26.22 -21.60
N GLY A 242 2.89 25.51 -21.83
CA GLY A 242 1.61 25.81 -21.18
C GLY A 242 1.62 25.64 -19.67
N LEU A 243 2.27 24.58 -19.18
CA LEU A 243 2.42 24.36 -17.72
C LEU A 243 3.24 25.44 -17.05
N GLN A 244 4.32 25.93 -17.69
CA GLN A 244 5.17 27.02 -17.17
C GLN A 244 4.42 28.35 -17.08
N GLU A 245 3.56 28.64 -18.05
CA GLU A 245 2.72 29.82 -18.01
C GLU A 245 1.77 29.81 -16.81
N PHE A 246 1.23 28.65 -16.45
CA PHE A 246 0.23 28.48 -15.39
C PHE A 246 0.87 28.24 -14.00
N LEU A 247 1.89 27.38 -13.91
CA LEU A 247 2.51 26.93 -12.67
C LEU A 247 3.85 27.63 -12.36
N GLY A 248 4.37 28.44 -13.27
CA GLY A 248 5.69 29.02 -13.15
C GLY A 248 6.81 28.02 -13.46
N LYS A 249 7.90 28.04 -12.67
CA LYS A 249 9.05 27.17 -12.91
C LYS A 249 8.75 25.72 -12.52
N ILE A 250 8.85 24.81 -13.50
CA ILE A 250 8.77 23.37 -13.30
C ILE A 250 10.20 22.85 -13.01
N PRO A 251 10.42 22.05 -11.94
CA PRO A 251 11.69 21.39 -11.69
C PRO A 251 12.13 20.54 -12.88
N ALA A 252 13.42 20.53 -13.20
CA ALA A 252 13.95 19.78 -14.35
C ALA A 252 13.66 18.29 -14.29
N ASP A 253 13.74 17.70 -13.09
CA ASP A 253 13.46 16.28 -12.85
C ASP A 253 11.99 15.96 -13.12
N ASP A 254 11.07 16.84 -12.73
CA ASP A 254 9.64 16.69 -12.99
C ASP A 254 9.31 16.87 -14.49
N ALA A 255 9.99 17.80 -15.17
CA ALA A 255 9.81 18.03 -16.61
C ALA A 255 10.12 16.80 -17.48
N GLY A 256 11.02 15.95 -17.03
CA GLY A 256 11.39 14.68 -17.69
C GLY A 256 10.43 13.51 -17.47
N ARG A 257 9.37 13.68 -16.66
CA ARG A 257 8.46 12.60 -16.25
C ARG A 257 7.00 12.84 -16.67
N LEU A 258 6.77 13.57 -17.75
CA LEU A 258 5.43 13.78 -18.28
C LEU A 258 4.93 12.53 -18.99
N LEU A 259 3.67 12.15 -18.74
CA LEU A 259 2.98 11.02 -19.35
C LEU A 259 1.60 11.47 -19.86
N LEU A 260 1.27 11.11 -21.09
CA LEU A 260 -0.09 11.24 -21.61
C LEU A 260 -0.82 9.90 -21.43
N PHE A 261 -1.88 9.89 -20.63
CA PHE A 261 -2.72 8.72 -20.38
C PHE A 261 -4.15 9.02 -20.89
N GLY A 262 -4.47 8.51 -22.08
CA GLY A 262 -5.61 9.01 -22.85
C GLY A 262 -5.44 10.48 -23.23
N GLU A 263 -6.41 11.33 -22.85
CA GLU A 263 -6.35 12.77 -23.04
C GLU A 263 -5.83 13.51 -21.77
N GLN A 264 -5.41 12.79 -20.76
CA GLN A 264 -4.98 13.36 -19.49
C GLN A 264 -3.46 13.40 -19.40
N LEU A 265 -2.92 14.56 -19.04
CA LEU A 265 -1.50 14.74 -18.79
C LEU A 265 -1.19 14.53 -17.32
N TYR A 266 -0.19 13.69 -17.05
CA TYR A 266 0.27 13.38 -15.70
C TYR A 266 1.76 13.63 -15.52
N LEU A 267 2.14 13.94 -14.29
CA LEU A 267 3.50 13.76 -13.80
C LEU A 267 3.59 12.36 -13.20
N MET A 268 4.32 11.46 -13.86
CA MET A 268 4.46 10.07 -13.41
C MET A 268 5.49 9.95 -12.27
N PRO A 269 5.31 8.96 -11.36
CA PRO A 269 6.32 8.59 -10.35
C PRO A 269 7.65 8.16 -10.96
N GLU A 270 8.71 8.21 -10.16
CA GLU A 270 9.99 7.58 -10.49
C GLU A 270 9.81 6.06 -10.62
N HIS A 271 10.46 5.44 -11.60
CA HIS A 271 10.44 3.98 -11.80
C HIS A 271 9.03 3.39 -11.89
N MET A 272 8.06 4.17 -12.38
CA MET A 272 6.68 3.71 -12.52
C MET A 272 6.62 2.49 -13.46
N PRO A 273 5.96 1.39 -13.08
CA PRO A 273 5.70 0.27 -13.97
C PRO A 273 4.87 0.69 -15.18
N ALA A 274 5.16 0.10 -16.33
CA ALA A 274 4.34 0.34 -17.50
C ALA A 274 2.89 -0.12 -17.28
N THR A 275 1.95 0.71 -17.68
CA THR A 275 0.51 0.56 -17.38
C THR A 275 -0.17 -0.60 -18.14
N ARG A 276 0.51 -1.21 -19.10
CA ARG A 276 -0.01 -2.36 -19.87
C ARG A 276 -0.41 -3.51 -18.96
N ARG A 277 -1.55 -4.15 -19.24
CA ARG A 277 -2.10 -5.27 -18.48
C ARG A 277 -2.40 -4.98 -17.01
N LEU A 278 -2.45 -3.70 -16.64
CA LEU A 278 -2.90 -3.26 -15.32
C LEU A 278 -4.07 -2.31 -15.49
N HIS A 279 -5.09 -2.48 -14.64
CA HIS A 279 -6.17 -1.51 -14.55
C HIS A 279 -5.72 -0.34 -13.67
N VAL A 280 -5.10 0.66 -14.30
CA VAL A 280 -4.58 1.87 -13.67
C VAL A 280 -5.65 2.96 -13.71
N LEU A 281 -6.04 3.48 -12.53
CA LEU A 281 -6.96 4.61 -12.43
C LEU A 281 -6.21 5.94 -12.44
N ARG A 282 -4.96 5.93 -11.93
CA ARG A 282 -4.14 7.14 -11.81
C ARG A 282 -2.65 6.79 -11.94
N PRO A 283 -1.98 7.25 -12.98
CA PRO A 283 -0.54 6.99 -13.18
C PRO A 283 0.36 8.12 -12.66
N GLY A 284 -0.05 8.85 -11.62
CA GLY A 284 0.72 9.96 -11.05
C GLY A 284 -0.14 11.17 -10.69
N LEU A 285 0.48 12.35 -10.62
CA LEU A 285 -0.21 13.61 -10.38
C LEU A 285 -0.84 14.12 -11.69
N HIS A 286 -2.14 14.30 -11.69
CA HIS A 286 -2.87 14.89 -12.81
C HIS A 286 -2.54 16.38 -12.97
N LEU A 287 -2.13 16.77 -14.16
CA LEU A 287 -1.72 18.15 -14.49
C LEU A 287 -2.74 18.89 -15.34
N GLY A 288 -3.59 18.16 -16.06
CA GLY A 288 -4.63 18.76 -16.90
C GLY A 288 -5.09 17.84 -18.02
N THR A 289 -6.10 18.31 -18.76
CA THR A 289 -6.66 17.64 -19.93
C THR A 289 -6.15 18.30 -21.21
N VAL A 290 -5.70 17.49 -22.15
CA VAL A 290 -5.21 17.98 -23.45
C VAL A 290 -6.36 18.03 -24.46
N LYS A 291 -6.64 19.23 -24.96
CA LYS A 291 -7.56 19.43 -26.11
C LYS A 291 -6.80 20.04 -27.26
N LYS A 292 -6.73 19.33 -28.41
CA LYS A 292 -6.13 19.82 -29.68
C LYS A 292 -4.79 20.55 -29.49
N LEU A 293 -3.85 19.97 -28.76
CA LEU A 293 -2.52 20.55 -28.46
C LEU A 293 -2.52 21.79 -27.53
N SER A 294 -3.61 22.07 -26.84
CA SER A 294 -3.64 23.10 -25.78
C SER A 294 -4.02 22.45 -24.44
N LEU A 295 -3.34 22.88 -23.39
CA LEU A 295 -3.72 22.53 -22.01
C LEU A 295 -4.90 23.40 -21.60
N ILE A 296 -5.90 22.77 -20.94
CA ILE A 296 -7.01 23.44 -20.28
C ILE A 296 -6.91 23.19 -18.79
#